data_ec545deb2d8cc9b0c79f1d02351613c6
#
_entry.id   ec545deb2d8cc9b0c79f1d02351613c6
#
_cell.length_a   1.000
_cell.length_b   1.000
_cell.length_c   1.000
_cell.angle_alpha   90.00
_cell.angle_beta   90.00
_cell.angle_gamma   90.00
#
_symmetry.space_group_name_H-M   'P 1'
#
loop_
_entity.id
_entity.type
_entity.pdbx_description
1 polymer ?
#
loop_
_entity_poly.entity_id
_entity_poly.type
_entity_poly.pdbx_seq_one_letter_code
_entity_poly.pdbx_strand_id
1 'polypeptide(L)'
;MLFDKKALQNFELIGEIKNLQEYLKNNPNLLIKGNNLLVLHSLKKLYVNKIKLIYIDPPYNTGNDSFGYNDKFKHSTWLTFMKNRLEIAREFLRDDGVIFVQCDDNEQAYLKVLMDEIFGRDNFVNSIAVKLKNIAGASGGGEDKRFKKNIEYILIYGKSYEKLEQFKSVYDSRELYSHISFCKENNISWKYTSALLNGGEKKLIATTLDGDGNEIKIFERINYDIKSIGQMIKDFKMNEKEIFYHYVNKIFRTTMPQSSIRVRVLEKLKELNLSPYLISIEYTPKSGRNKGVVYEQFYNGEKLNLFAWLKDVVEIKDKQIFKKELAGTLWDFAFAMTNLTKEGDTQFSNAKKPEALLQRIIEISTNENDIVMDFFAGSGTTLAVAHKMKRKWIGIEQMDYIESITKERLKKVIEGEQGGISKAVNWQGGGSFIYAELMPLNAVYKEKIQNLNDEKELDNIYQELKTKAFLDYRVDINEILKDKEFENLDLENKKEILKLVLDSNMDYVSYGDIKDEDYALSKEIIKLNKIFYGDENV
;
A
#
# COMPACT_ATOMS: atom_id res chain seq x y z
N MET A 1 23.93 17.94 -9.29
CA MET A 1 23.63 18.25 -7.90
C MET A 1 22.26 17.70 -7.60
N LEU A 2 22.11 16.83 -6.60
CA LEU A 2 20.87 16.07 -6.38
C LEU A 2 19.71 16.92 -5.89
N PHE A 3 19.99 18.07 -5.31
CA PHE A 3 18.96 18.96 -4.74
C PHE A 3 19.17 20.38 -5.23
N ASP A 4 18.11 21.11 -5.42
CA ASP A 4 18.23 22.56 -5.47
C ASP A 4 18.82 22.98 -4.12
N LYS A 5 20.06 23.48 -4.14
CA LYS A 5 20.78 23.92 -2.93
C LYS A 5 20.01 24.97 -2.11
N LYS A 6 18.92 25.49 -2.70
CA LYS A 6 18.08 26.51 -2.09
C LYS A 6 16.86 25.95 -1.37
N ALA A 7 16.52 24.65 -1.55
CA ALA A 7 15.30 24.08 -1.00
C ALA A 7 15.51 23.22 0.25
N LEU A 8 16.67 22.57 0.38
CA LEU A 8 16.96 21.66 1.50
C LEU A 8 18.27 22.03 2.19
N GLN A 9 18.33 21.81 3.49
CA GLN A 9 19.49 22.07 4.38
C GLN A 9 19.70 20.92 5.36
N ASN A 10 20.68 21.08 6.25
CA ASN A 10 20.96 20.18 7.36
C ASN A 10 21.10 18.70 6.93
N PHE A 11 21.89 18.47 5.86
CA PHE A 11 22.10 17.12 5.35
C PHE A 11 22.92 16.28 6.34
N GLU A 12 22.36 15.18 6.77
CA GLU A 12 23.02 14.15 7.57
C GLU A 12 23.02 12.82 6.82
N LEU A 13 24.21 12.23 6.67
CA LEU A 13 24.37 10.90 6.09
C LEU A 13 24.40 9.87 7.21
N ILE A 14 23.50 8.89 7.14
CA ILE A 14 23.32 7.86 8.15
C ILE A 14 23.58 6.50 7.52
N GLY A 15 24.45 5.70 8.17
CA GLY A 15 24.92 4.41 7.67
C GLY A 15 26.24 4.51 6.88
N GLU A 16 26.73 3.38 6.40
CA GLU A 16 28.01 3.32 5.66
C GLU A 16 27.79 3.49 4.15
N ILE A 17 28.54 4.39 3.53
CA ILE A 17 28.54 4.61 2.08
C ILE A 17 29.98 4.55 1.57
N LYS A 18 30.27 3.57 0.73
CA LYS A 18 31.59 3.38 0.12
C LYS A 18 31.94 4.46 -0.90
N ASN A 19 30.98 4.94 -1.65
CA ASN A 19 31.13 5.96 -2.69
C ASN A 19 29.92 6.89 -2.70
N LEU A 20 30.08 8.09 -2.15
CA LEU A 20 29.01 9.08 -2.02
C LEU A 20 28.48 9.54 -3.39
N GLN A 21 29.37 9.76 -4.37
CA GLN A 21 28.93 10.23 -5.70
C GLN A 21 28.08 9.20 -6.42
N GLU A 22 28.46 7.93 -6.33
CA GLU A 22 27.69 6.82 -6.90
C GLU A 22 26.37 6.64 -6.17
N TYR A 23 26.37 6.70 -4.84
CA TYR A 23 25.15 6.62 -4.02
C TYR A 23 24.14 7.70 -4.39
N LEU A 24 24.61 8.95 -4.55
CA LEU A 24 23.77 10.08 -4.94
C LEU A 24 23.19 9.94 -6.35
N LYS A 25 23.89 9.28 -7.28
CA LYS A 25 23.40 8.99 -8.63
C LYS A 25 22.35 7.89 -8.67
N ASN A 26 22.42 6.95 -7.74
CA ASN A 26 21.58 5.74 -7.71
C ASN A 26 20.29 5.89 -6.91
N ASN A 27 19.69 7.07 -6.87
CA ASN A 27 18.49 7.37 -6.10
C ASN A 27 18.63 6.93 -4.63
N PRO A 28 19.30 7.73 -3.79
CA PRO A 28 19.51 7.42 -2.39
C PRO A 28 18.21 7.34 -1.62
N ASN A 29 18.19 6.61 -0.52
CA ASN A 29 17.10 6.68 0.44
C ASN A 29 17.09 8.06 1.10
N LEU A 30 15.91 8.67 1.21
CA LEU A 30 15.76 10.04 1.72
C LEU A 30 14.71 10.10 2.82
N LEU A 31 15.07 10.74 3.91
CA LEU A 31 14.14 11.17 4.96
C LEU A 31 14.18 12.70 5.03
N ILE A 32 13.07 13.36 4.76
CA ILE A 32 13.02 14.83 4.66
C ILE A 32 12.02 15.39 5.66
N LYS A 33 12.51 16.27 6.55
CA LYS A 33 11.69 17.06 7.48
C LYS A 33 11.15 18.29 6.77
N GLY A 34 9.82 18.47 6.78
CA GLY A 34 9.17 19.67 6.26
C GLY A 34 7.78 19.43 5.74
N ASN A 35 7.09 20.52 5.39
CA ASN A 35 5.76 20.45 4.78
C ASN A 35 5.83 19.62 3.49
N ASN A 36 5.05 18.54 3.44
CA ASN A 36 5.14 17.57 2.35
C ASN A 36 4.78 18.14 0.97
N LEU A 37 3.86 19.10 0.87
CA LEU A 37 3.54 19.72 -0.41
C LEU A 37 4.75 20.49 -0.97
N LEU A 38 5.43 21.26 -0.13
CA LEU A 38 6.62 22.02 -0.53
C LEU A 38 7.80 21.10 -0.87
N VAL A 39 8.00 20.05 -0.09
CA VAL A 39 9.03 19.04 -0.36
C VAL A 39 8.74 18.32 -1.68
N LEU A 40 7.50 17.91 -1.95
CA LEU A 40 7.11 17.29 -3.21
C LEU A 40 7.43 18.22 -4.40
N HIS A 41 7.07 19.50 -4.32
CA HIS A 41 7.45 20.46 -5.37
C HIS A 41 8.96 20.57 -5.57
N SER A 42 9.75 20.59 -4.50
CA SER A 42 11.22 20.66 -4.58
C SER A 42 11.86 19.42 -5.20
N LEU A 43 11.23 18.24 -5.01
CA LEU A 43 11.68 16.96 -5.56
C LEU A 43 11.23 16.71 -7.00
N LYS A 44 10.29 17.51 -7.53
CA LYS A 44 9.65 17.28 -8.84
C LYS A 44 10.67 17.08 -9.97
N LYS A 45 11.71 17.93 -10.07
CA LYS A 45 12.75 17.82 -11.10
C LYS A 45 13.53 16.51 -11.08
N LEU A 46 13.57 15.84 -9.94
CA LEU A 46 14.39 14.64 -9.73
C LEU A 46 13.60 13.34 -9.88
N TYR A 47 12.31 13.35 -9.50
CA TYR A 47 11.54 12.13 -9.28
C TYR A 47 10.28 11.98 -10.13
N VAL A 48 9.95 12.93 -11.02
CA VAL A 48 8.86 12.76 -12.00
C VAL A 48 9.07 11.45 -12.78
N ASN A 49 8.03 10.63 -12.87
CA ASN A 49 8.00 9.33 -13.56
C ASN A 49 9.02 8.30 -13.03
N LYS A 50 9.40 8.36 -11.74
CA LYS A 50 10.38 7.42 -11.17
C LYS A 50 9.84 6.53 -10.06
N ILE A 51 8.74 6.89 -9.43
CA ILE A 51 8.21 6.17 -8.26
C ILE A 51 7.35 5.01 -8.72
N LYS A 52 7.64 3.80 -8.21
CA LYS A 52 6.84 2.60 -8.48
C LYS A 52 5.64 2.50 -7.57
N LEU A 53 5.83 2.79 -6.28
CA LEU A 53 4.79 2.71 -5.27
C LEU A 53 4.74 3.99 -4.44
N ILE A 54 3.57 4.55 -4.31
CA ILE A 54 3.26 5.53 -3.27
C ILE A 54 2.30 4.86 -2.29
N TYR A 55 2.64 4.85 -1.01
CA TYR A 55 1.72 4.53 0.07
C TYR A 55 1.65 5.72 1.00
N ILE A 56 0.44 6.12 1.36
CA ILE A 56 0.21 7.19 2.33
C ILE A 56 -0.91 6.87 3.29
N ASP A 57 -0.74 7.35 4.52
CA ASP A 57 -1.68 7.28 5.63
C ASP A 57 -1.93 8.70 6.16
N PRO A 58 -2.71 9.53 5.43
CA PRO A 58 -2.93 10.92 5.79
C PRO A 58 -3.80 11.04 7.06
N PRO A 59 -3.90 12.21 7.70
CA PRO A 59 -4.88 12.47 8.75
C PRO A 59 -6.30 12.15 8.26
N TYR A 60 -7.11 11.46 9.09
CA TYR A 60 -8.44 10.96 8.68
C TYR A 60 -9.60 11.93 8.94
N ASN A 61 -9.30 13.14 9.39
CA ASN A 61 -10.32 14.13 9.73
C ASN A 61 -11.30 13.65 10.81
N THR A 62 -10.78 13.02 11.86
CA THR A 62 -11.56 12.39 12.92
C THR A 62 -12.00 13.37 14.02
N GLY A 63 -11.43 14.56 14.04
CA GLY A 63 -11.61 15.56 15.09
C GLY A 63 -10.80 15.31 16.36
N ASN A 64 -9.86 14.35 16.34
CA ASN A 64 -8.98 14.02 17.47
C ASN A 64 -7.57 14.58 17.24
N ASP A 65 -7.24 15.69 17.89
CA ASP A 65 -5.91 16.34 17.80
C ASP A 65 -4.80 15.62 18.58
N SER A 66 -4.86 14.29 18.72
CA SER A 66 -3.94 13.55 19.59
C SER A 66 -2.49 13.50 19.10
N PHE A 67 -2.18 14.00 17.89
CA PHE A 67 -0.85 13.89 17.27
C PHE A 67 -0.19 15.20 16.86
N GLY A 68 -0.75 16.35 17.24
CA GLY A 68 -0.25 17.64 16.78
C GLY A 68 -0.53 17.93 15.30
N TYR A 69 -1.20 17.03 14.58
CA TYR A 69 -1.82 17.35 13.29
C TYR A 69 -3.19 17.95 13.53
N ASN A 70 -3.54 18.98 12.77
CA ASN A 70 -4.92 19.40 12.70
C ASN A 70 -5.74 18.30 12.01
N ASP A 71 -6.51 17.55 12.77
CA ASP A 71 -7.39 16.47 12.29
C ASP A 71 -8.87 16.89 12.36
N LYS A 72 -9.14 18.19 12.45
CA LYS A 72 -10.48 18.78 12.50
C LYS A 72 -10.67 19.77 11.36
N PHE A 73 -10.77 19.23 10.14
CA PHE A 73 -11.07 20.02 8.95
C PHE A 73 -12.53 19.90 8.55
N LYS A 74 -13.08 20.90 7.87
CA LYS A 74 -14.25 20.66 7.03
C LYS A 74 -13.88 19.77 5.85
N HIS A 75 -14.82 18.94 5.38
CA HIS A 75 -14.59 18.03 4.24
C HIS A 75 -13.95 18.74 3.03
N SER A 76 -14.44 19.93 2.69
CA SER A 76 -13.90 20.71 1.55
C SER A 76 -12.44 21.09 1.74
N THR A 77 -12.06 21.48 2.94
CA THR A 77 -10.68 21.87 3.28
C THR A 77 -9.77 20.63 3.24
N TRP A 78 -10.21 19.52 3.82
CA TRP A 78 -9.46 18.27 3.77
C TRP A 78 -9.28 17.76 2.34
N LEU A 79 -10.33 17.85 1.51
CA LEU A 79 -10.24 17.48 0.09
C LEU A 79 -9.26 18.37 -0.67
N THR A 80 -9.25 19.70 -0.41
CA THR A 80 -8.28 20.62 -1.02
C THR A 80 -6.85 20.28 -0.60
N PHE A 81 -6.65 19.99 0.70
CA PHE A 81 -5.37 19.55 1.23
C PHE A 81 -4.87 18.27 0.54
N MET A 82 -5.73 17.28 0.35
CA MET A 82 -5.40 16.04 -0.33
C MET A 82 -5.21 16.23 -1.83
N LYS A 83 -6.07 17.03 -2.49
CA LYS A 83 -5.99 17.30 -3.93
C LYS A 83 -4.61 17.78 -4.36
N ASN A 84 -4.11 18.83 -3.74
CA ASN A 84 -2.83 19.44 -4.09
C ASN A 84 -1.66 18.43 -4.01
N ARG A 85 -1.71 17.51 -3.07
CA ARG A 85 -0.68 16.48 -2.85
C ARG A 85 -0.83 15.30 -3.82
N LEU A 86 -2.04 14.87 -4.06
CA LEU A 86 -2.32 13.73 -4.96
C LEU A 86 -2.04 14.08 -6.43
N GLU A 87 -2.29 15.31 -6.85
CA GLU A 87 -1.94 15.78 -8.20
C GLU A 87 -0.44 15.67 -8.46
N ILE A 88 0.39 16.14 -7.53
CA ILE A 88 1.85 16.00 -7.66
C ILE A 88 2.28 14.54 -7.52
N ALA A 89 1.69 13.79 -6.59
CA ALA A 89 1.99 12.39 -6.40
C ALA A 89 1.77 11.58 -7.69
N ARG A 90 0.71 11.88 -8.46
CA ARG A 90 0.46 11.26 -9.76
C ARG A 90 1.59 11.52 -10.76
N GLU A 91 2.18 12.72 -10.76
CA GLU A 91 3.31 13.03 -11.65
C GLU A 91 4.58 12.22 -11.30
N PHE A 92 4.79 11.93 -10.01
CA PHE A 92 5.94 11.14 -9.57
C PHE A 92 5.86 9.66 -9.97
N LEU A 93 4.66 9.11 -10.07
CA LEU A 93 4.48 7.71 -10.45
C LEU A 93 5.02 7.42 -11.85
N ARG A 94 5.68 6.28 -12.00
CA ARG A 94 5.95 5.68 -13.32
C ARG A 94 4.62 5.33 -13.99
N ASP A 95 4.63 5.10 -15.28
CA ASP A 95 3.41 4.70 -16.01
C ASP A 95 2.82 3.38 -15.47
N ASP A 96 3.67 2.46 -15.02
CA ASP A 96 3.32 1.21 -14.34
C ASP A 96 3.27 1.36 -12.80
N GLY A 97 3.29 2.59 -12.31
CA GLY A 97 3.28 2.92 -10.89
C GLY A 97 1.88 2.87 -10.29
N VAL A 98 1.82 2.70 -8.98
CA VAL A 98 0.58 2.53 -8.22
C VAL A 98 0.61 3.34 -6.92
N ILE A 99 -0.54 3.87 -6.54
CA ILE A 99 -0.74 4.53 -5.25
C ILE A 99 -1.75 3.79 -4.39
N PHE A 100 -1.43 3.64 -3.11
CA PHE A 100 -2.28 3.12 -2.06
C PHE A 100 -2.53 4.24 -1.06
N VAL A 101 -3.78 4.63 -0.85
CA VAL A 101 -4.16 5.66 0.11
C VAL A 101 -5.04 5.05 1.17
N GLN A 102 -4.54 5.01 2.40
CA GLN A 102 -5.29 4.50 3.53
C GLN A 102 -6.14 5.61 4.17
N CYS A 103 -7.36 5.29 4.55
CA CYS A 103 -8.24 6.19 5.28
C CYS A 103 -9.34 5.40 5.99
N ASP A 104 -10.07 6.07 6.86
CA ASP A 104 -11.25 5.49 7.50
C ASP A 104 -12.56 5.94 6.82
N ASP A 105 -13.70 5.56 7.39
CA ASP A 105 -15.03 5.87 6.88
C ASP A 105 -15.42 7.35 6.99
N ASN A 106 -14.65 8.21 7.66
CA ASN A 106 -14.96 9.65 7.70
C ASN A 106 -14.78 10.27 6.31
N GLU A 107 -13.70 9.94 5.59
CA GLU A 107 -13.36 10.56 4.32
C GLU A 107 -13.30 9.58 3.13
N GLN A 108 -13.41 8.28 3.33
CA GLN A 108 -13.21 7.26 2.27
C GLN A 108 -14.06 7.52 1.02
N ALA A 109 -15.33 7.85 1.17
CA ALA A 109 -16.23 8.07 0.04
C ALA A 109 -15.84 9.32 -0.76
N TYR A 110 -15.52 10.41 -0.08
CA TYR A 110 -15.10 11.67 -0.71
C TYR A 110 -13.72 11.54 -1.34
N LEU A 111 -12.80 10.87 -0.67
CA LEU A 111 -11.47 10.59 -1.20
C LEU A 111 -11.54 9.75 -2.48
N LYS A 112 -12.45 8.75 -2.52
CA LYS A 112 -12.66 7.94 -3.73
C LYS A 112 -13.07 8.79 -4.93
N VAL A 113 -14.00 9.73 -4.73
CA VAL A 113 -14.46 10.65 -5.79
C VAL A 113 -13.31 11.57 -6.23
N LEU A 114 -12.58 12.13 -5.28
CA LEU A 114 -11.41 12.98 -5.58
C LEU A 114 -10.34 12.22 -6.37
N MET A 115 -10.05 10.99 -5.98
CA MET A 115 -9.07 10.16 -6.69
C MET A 115 -9.55 9.75 -8.09
N ASP A 116 -10.85 9.52 -8.29
CA ASP A 116 -11.44 9.30 -9.63
C ASP A 116 -11.21 10.51 -10.54
N GLU A 117 -11.28 11.73 -10.00
CA GLU A 117 -11.02 12.97 -10.75
C GLU A 117 -9.53 13.13 -11.10
N ILE A 118 -8.64 12.89 -10.13
CA ILE A 118 -7.20 13.11 -10.30
C ILE A 118 -6.55 12.02 -11.15
N PHE A 119 -6.81 10.75 -10.82
CA PHE A 119 -6.17 9.60 -11.48
C PHE A 119 -6.94 9.10 -12.69
N GLY A 120 -8.23 9.40 -12.77
CA GLY A 120 -9.16 8.84 -13.74
C GLY A 120 -9.82 7.56 -13.21
N ARG A 121 -11.15 7.46 -13.37
CA ARG A 121 -11.94 6.33 -12.88
C ARG A 121 -11.49 4.98 -13.47
N ASP A 122 -11.05 4.98 -14.72
CA ASP A 122 -10.58 3.77 -15.41
C ASP A 122 -9.24 3.24 -14.86
N ASN A 123 -8.53 4.06 -14.08
CA ASN A 123 -7.29 3.68 -13.40
C ASN A 123 -7.51 3.18 -11.97
N PHE A 124 -8.77 3.10 -11.53
CA PHE A 124 -9.12 2.49 -10.25
C PHE A 124 -8.85 0.98 -10.28
N VAL A 125 -8.05 0.52 -9.32
CA VAL A 125 -7.70 -0.90 -9.21
C VAL A 125 -8.64 -1.60 -8.23
N ASN A 126 -8.67 -1.14 -6.96
CA ASN A 126 -9.46 -1.79 -5.93
C ASN A 126 -9.67 -0.92 -4.69
N SER A 127 -10.61 -1.31 -3.85
CA SER A 127 -10.77 -0.83 -2.48
C SER A 127 -10.64 -2.01 -1.54
N ILE A 128 -9.69 -1.95 -0.62
CA ILE A 128 -9.41 -3.00 0.35
C ILE A 128 -9.99 -2.58 1.71
N ALA A 129 -10.77 -3.44 2.34
CA ALA A 129 -11.14 -3.31 3.74
C ALA A 129 -10.06 -3.97 4.61
N VAL A 130 -9.43 -3.19 5.50
CA VAL A 130 -8.37 -3.67 6.38
C VAL A 130 -8.89 -3.72 7.80
N LYS A 131 -8.98 -4.92 8.36
CA LYS A 131 -9.32 -5.11 9.75
C LYS A 131 -8.08 -4.95 10.62
N LEU A 132 -8.08 -3.93 11.47
CA LEU A 132 -6.97 -3.60 12.36
C LEU A 132 -7.27 -3.86 13.84
N LYS A 133 -8.53 -4.03 14.21
CA LYS A 133 -8.94 -4.24 15.60
C LYS A 133 -9.89 -5.41 15.73
N ASN A 134 -9.74 -6.18 16.80
CA ASN A 134 -10.80 -7.05 17.27
C ASN A 134 -11.72 -6.24 18.20
N ILE A 135 -13.01 -6.43 18.07
CA ILE A 135 -13.97 -5.79 18.97
C ILE A 135 -13.83 -6.46 20.33
N ALA A 136 -13.67 -5.67 21.40
CA ALA A 136 -13.68 -6.18 22.76
C ALA A 136 -15.03 -6.88 23.04
N GLY A 137 -14.98 -7.95 23.85
CA GLY A 137 -16.16 -8.74 24.18
C GLY A 137 -17.25 -7.97 24.91
N ALA A 138 -18.36 -8.61 25.23
CA ALA A 138 -19.59 -8.03 25.77
C ALA A 138 -19.43 -7.17 27.05
N SER A 139 -18.33 -7.29 27.78
CA SER A 139 -18.02 -6.47 28.98
C SER A 139 -17.46 -5.08 28.65
N GLY A 140 -17.26 -4.74 27.40
CA GLY A 140 -16.54 -3.54 26.96
C GLY A 140 -17.38 -2.33 26.60
N GLY A 141 -18.40 -1.98 27.33
CA GLY A 141 -18.91 -0.64 27.24
C GLY A 141 -20.31 -0.45 26.67
N GLY A 142 -20.81 0.69 26.98
CA GLY A 142 -22.15 1.15 26.84
C GLY A 142 -22.77 1.01 25.45
N GLU A 143 -24.08 1.06 25.45
CA GLU A 143 -24.90 1.13 24.25
C GLU A 143 -24.52 2.37 23.44
N ASP A 144 -23.98 2.13 22.24
CA ASP A 144 -23.70 3.18 21.24
C ASP A 144 -24.73 3.02 20.12
N LYS A 145 -25.14 4.13 19.54
CA LYS A 145 -25.98 4.14 18.34
C LYS A 145 -25.23 3.64 17.09
N ARG A 146 -23.92 3.44 17.19
CA ARG A 146 -23.04 3.03 16.08
C ARG A 146 -22.41 1.68 16.35
N PHE A 147 -22.24 0.90 15.29
CA PHE A 147 -21.39 -0.28 15.37
C PHE A 147 -19.95 0.12 15.66
N LYS A 148 -19.23 -0.69 16.44
CA LYS A 148 -17.82 -0.44 16.78
C LYS A 148 -16.96 -0.53 15.50
N LYS A 149 -16.17 0.51 15.24
CA LYS A 149 -15.26 0.60 14.10
C LYS A 149 -14.08 -0.35 14.32
N ASN A 150 -13.85 -1.27 13.38
CA ASN A 150 -12.75 -2.23 13.40
C ASN A 150 -12.02 -2.36 12.07
N ILE A 151 -12.47 -1.64 11.03
CA ILE A 151 -11.86 -1.62 9.71
C ILE A 151 -11.45 -0.20 9.31
N GLU A 152 -10.47 -0.15 8.44
CA GLU A 152 -10.08 1.01 7.65
C GLU A 152 -10.10 0.60 6.16
N TYR A 153 -9.89 1.54 5.27
CA TYR A 153 -9.93 1.30 3.82
C TYR A 153 -8.60 1.69 3.19
N ILE A 154 -8.22 0.98 2.13
CA ILE A 154 -7.12 1.38 1.26
C ILE A 154 -7.69 1.50 -0.16
N LEU A 155 -7.61 2.70 -0.73
CA LEU A 155 -7.96 2.97 -2.12
C LEU A 155 -6.71 2.79 -2.99
N ILE A 156 -6.83 2.05 -4.09
CA ILE A 156 -5.72 1.69 -4.97
C ILE A 156 -5.98 2.21 -6.38
N TYR A 157 -5.05 3.01 -6.91
CA TYR A 157 -5.09 3.52 -8.27
C TYR A 157 -3.75 3.30 -8.97
N GLY A 158 -3.79 2.89 -10.24
CA GLY A 158 -2.63 2.97 -11.11
C GLY A 158 -2.48 4.37 -11.70
N LYS A 159 -1.28 4.73 -12.14
CA LYS A 159 -1.11 5.88 -13.02
C LYS A 159 -1.75 5.62 -14.39
N SER A 160 -1.56 4.41 -14.92
CA SER A 160 -2.23 3.86 -16.11
C SER A 160 -2.56 2.40 -15.86
N TYR A 161 -3.83 2.04 -15.78
CA TYR A 161 -4.28 0.66 -15.55
C TYR A 161 -3.77 -0.30 -16.63
N GLU A 162 -3.75 0.13 -17.87
CA GLU A 162 -3.28 -0.68 -19.01
C GLU A 162 -1.79 -1.04 -18.93
N LYS A 163 -0.98 -0.18 -18.29
CA LYS A 163 0.46 -0.37 -18.13
C LYS A 163 0.85 -1.03 -16.81
N LEU A 164 -0.11 -1.22 -15.90
CA LEU A 164 0.16 -1.90 -14.64
C LEU A 164 0.56 -3.36 -14.90
N GLU A 165 1.66 -3.76 -14.27
CA GLU A 165 1.99 -5.18 -14.18
C GLU A 165 1.00 -5.91 -13.28
N GLN A 166 0.82 -7.20 -13.51
CA GLN A 166 0.00 -8.03 -12.65
C GLN A 166 0.58 -8.03 -11.23
N PHE A 167 -0.25 -7.71 -10.23
CA PHE A 167 0.15 -7.83 -8.83
C PHE A 167 0.58 -9.25 -8.50
N LYS A 168 1.62 -9.37 -7.70
CA LYS A 168 2.06 -10.68 -7.21
C LYS A 168 0.98 -11.28 -6.32
N SER A 169 0.70 -12.55 -6.50
CA SER A 169 -0.29 -13.26 -5.69
C SER A 169 0.19 -13.38 -4.25
N VAL A 170 -0.58 -12.90 -3.30
CA VAL A 170 -0.39 -13.16 -1.88
C VAL A 170 -1.47 -14.07 -1.36
N TYR A 171 -1.11 -14.85 -0.37
CA TYR A 171 -1.98 -15.87 0.20
C TYR A 171 -2.11 -15.65 1.69
N ASP A 172 -3.34 -15.75 2.18
CA ASP A 172 -3.59 -15.95 3.59
C ASP A 172 -3.41 -17.43 3.91
N SER A 173 -2.60 -17.72 4.91
CA SER A 173 -2.24 -19.10 5.30
C SER A 173 -2.90 -19.45 6.62
N ARG A 174 -3.60 -20.60 6.65
CA ARG A 174 -4.18 -21.16 7.88
C ARG A 174 -3.65 -22.57 8.09
N GLU A 175 -3.33 -22.93 9.33
CA GLU A 175 -2.93 -24.30 9.64
C GLU A 175 -4.04 -25.25 9.20
N LEU A 176 -3.67 -26.25 8.38
CA LEU A 176 -4.61 -27.11 7.67
C LEU A 176 -5.54 -27.88 8.61
N TYR A 177 -4.96 -28.48 9.68
CA TYR A 177 -5.75 -29.32 10.57
C TYR A 177 -6.73 -28.50 11.41
N SER A 178 -6.33 -27.34 11.87
CA SER A 178 -7.23 -26.38 12.53
C SER A 178 -8.37 -25.95 11.61
N HIS A 179 -8.08 -25.75 10.31
CA HIS A 179 -9.12 -25.45 9.32
C HIS A 179 -10.09 -26.63 9.10
N ILE A 180 -9.58 -27.86 9.04
CA ILE A 180 -10.41 -29.07 8.91
C ILE A 180 -11.30 -29.24 10.14
N SER A 181 -10.75 -29.06 11.34
CA SER A 181 -11.51 -29.13 12.61
C SER A 181 -12.63 -28.09 12.64
N PHE A 182 -12.30 -26.83 12.28
CA PHE A 182 -13.30 -25.77 12.16
C PHE A 182 -14.42 -26.12 11.16
N CYS A 183 -14.07 -26.69 10.00
CA CYS A 183 -15.07 -27.13 9.04
C CYS A 183 -16.01 -28.20 9.62
N LYS A 184 -15.45 -29.19 10.34
CA LYS A 184 -16.24 -30.25 10.98
C LYS A 184 -17.18 -29.72 12.06
N GLU A 185 -16.67 -28.88 12.95
CA GLU A 185 -17.43 -28.27 14.06
C GLU A 185 -18.57 -27.40 13.58
N ASN A 186 -18.40 -26.72 12.43
CA ASN A 186 -19.40 -25.82 11.85
C ASN A 186 -20.23 -26.45 10.72
N ASN A 187 -20.17 -27.76 10.52
CA ASN A 187 -20.87 -28.48 9.43
C ASN A 187 -20.54 -27.95 8.02
N ILE A 188 -19.32 -27.43 7.83
CA ILE A 188 -18.82 -26.99 6.53
C ILE A 188 -18.16 -28.19 5.84
N SER A 189 -18.54 -28.46 4.59
CA SER A 189 -18.02 -29.60 3.84
C SER A 189 -16.52 -29.42 3.52
N TRP A 190 -15.69 -30.28 4.11
CA TRP A 190 -14.30 -30.47 3.69
C TRP A 190 -14.24 -31.42 2.50
N LYS A 191 -13.68 -30.98 1.38
CA LYS A 191 -13.81 -31.70 0.08
C LYS A 191 -12.61 -32.58 -0.27
N TYR A 192 -11.47 -32.46 0.40
CA TYR A 192 -10.28 -33.29 0.17
C TYR A 192 -10.35 -34.58 0.97
N THR A 193 -11.13 -35.52 0.48
CA THR A 193 -11.52 -36.75 1.20
C THR A 193 -10.97 -38.03 0.60
N SER A 194 -10.25 -37.97 -0.52
CA SER A 194 -9.74 -39.12 -1.26
C SER A 194 -8.28 -38.92 -1.64
N ALA A 195 -7.55 -40.01 -1.77
CA ALA A 195 -6.16 -40.04 -2.22
C ALA A 195 -5.96 -41.05 -3.37
N LEU A 196 -5.18 -40.67 -4.38
CA LEU A 196 -4.69 -41.55 -5.44
C LEU A 196 -3.34 -42.10 -4.99
N LEU A 197 -3.35 -43.30 -4.41
CA LEU A 197 -2.14 -43.95 -3.85
C LEU A 197 -1.24 -44.45 -4.98
N ASN A 198 -1.85 -45.02 -6.04
CA ASN A 198 -1.21 -45.45 -7.27
C ASN A 198 -2.06 -45.00 -8.47
N GLY A 199 -1.44 -44.33 -9.42
CA GLY A 199 -2.10 -43.87 -10.64
C GLY A 199 -2.38 -44.99 -11.68
N GLY A 200 -1.89 -46.20 -11.43
CA GLY A 200 -2.04 -47.33 -12.33
C GLY A 200 -1.22 -47.20 -13.63
N GLU A 201 -1.41 -48.17 -14.51
CA GLU A 201 -0.76 -48.23 -15.83
C GLU A 201 -1.43 -47.30 -16.80
N LYS A 202 -0.62 -46.70 -17.71
CA LYS A 202 -1.08 -45.82 -18.80
C LYS A 202 -1.35 -46.64 -20.05
N LYS A 203 -2.56 -46.60 -20.57
CA LYS A 203 -2.91 -47.14 -21.87
C LYS A 203 -3.44 -45.99 -22.75
N LEU A 204 -2.71 -45.64 -23.79
CA LEU A 204 -3.17 -44.62 -24.74
C LEU A 204 -4.43 -45.13 -25.43
N ILE A 205 -5.55 -44.40 -25.32
CA ILE A 205 -6.85 -44.77 -25.91
C ILE A 205 -7.30 -43.82 -27.01
N ALA A 206 -6.86 -42.57 -27.00
CA ALA A 206 -7.21 -41.57 -27.98
C ALA A 206 -6.25 -40.37 -27.96
N THR A 207 -6.31 -39.58 -29.03
CA THR A 207 -5.74 -38.24 -29.10
C THR A 207 -6.78 -37.27 -29.62
N THR A 208 -6.66 -36.00 -29.21
CA THR A 208 -7.47 -34.88 -29.72
C THR A 208 -6.59 -33.63 -29.77
N LEU A 209 -7.14 -32.52 -30.23
CA LEU A 209 -6.40 -31.26 -30.34
C LEU A 209 -6.99 -30.20 -29.39
N ASP A 210 -6.12 -29.32 -28.89
CA ASP A 210 -6.55 -28.11 -28.18
C ASP A 210 -7.11 -27.05 -29.16
N GLY A 211 -7.48 -25.87 -28.67
CA GLY A 211 -8.01 -24.77 -29.49
C GLY A 211 -7.06 -24.24 -30.57
N ASP A 212 -5.79 -24.54 -30.46
CA ASP A 212 -4.73 -24.04 -31.33
C ASP A 212 -4.03 -25.16 -32.15
N GLY A 213 -4.58 -26.37 -32.08
CA GLY A 213 -4.09 -27.51 -32.86
C GLY A 213 -2.96 -28.32 -32.20
N ASN A 214 -2.66 -28.09 -30.88
CA ASN A 214 -1.68 -28.92 -30.20
C ASN A 214 -2.33 -30.22 -29.68
N GLU A 215 -1.54 -31.29 -29.72
CA GLU A 215 -1.99 -32.62 -29.33
C GLU A 215 -2.30 -32.72 -27.83
N ILE A 216 -3.42 -33.38 -27.53
CA ILE A 216 -3.82 -33.84 -26.19
C ILE A 216 -3.88 -35.36 -26.25
N LYS A 217 -3.02 -36.05 -25.50
CA LYS A 217 -3.03 -37.50 -25.36
C LYS A 217 -3.97 -37.91 -24.24
N ILE A 218 -4.82 -38.90 -24.49
CA ILE A 218 -5.82 -39.41 -23.53
C ILE A 218 -5.45 -40.84 -23.19
N PHE A 219 -5.20 -41.09 -21.89
CA PHE A 219 -4.83 -42.40 -21.38
C PHE A 219 -5.92 -42.94 -20.45
N GLU A 220 -6.33 -44.16 -20.65
CA GLU A 220 -7.04 -44.95 -19.65
C GLU A 220 -6.07 -45.37 -18.56
N ARG A 221 -6.53 -45.36 -17.30
CA ARG A 221 -5.76 -45.80 -16.14
C ARG A 221 -6.28 -47.14 -15.65
N ILE A 222 -5.42 -48.16 -15.62
CA ILE A 222 -5.74 -49.54 -15.24
C ILE A 222 -4.96 -49.88 -13.96
N ASN A 223 -5.54 -50.70 -13.07
CA ASN A 223 -4.90 -51.11 -11.83
C ASN A 223 -4.51 -49.94 -10.91
N TYR A 224 -5.30 -48.87 -10.91
CA TYR A 224 -5.10 -47.74 -10.02
C TYR A 224 -5.63 -48.03 -8.61
N ASP A 225 -5.11 -47.30 -7.61
CA ASP A 225 -5.55 -47.40 -6.21
C ASP A 225 -6.00 -46.04 -5.68
N ILE A 226 -7.30 -45.90 -5.45
CA ILE A 226 -7.92 -44.73 -4.82
C ILE A 226 -8.55 -45.17 -3.50
N LYS A 227 -8.17 -44.50 -2.41
CA LYS A 227 -8.77 -44.73 -1.10
C LYS A 227 -9.34 -43.45 -0.50
N SER A 228 -10.41 -43.59 0.27
CA SER A 228 -10.88 -42.47 1.10
C SER A 228 -9.92 -42.25 2.29
N ILE A 229 -9.89 -41.04 2.84
CA ILE A 229 -9.10 -40.74 4.04
C ILE A 229 -9.49 -41.69 5.21
N GLY A 230 -10.79 -41.96 5.36
CA GLY A 230 -11.28 -42.89 6.40
C GLY A 230 -10.80 -44.33 6.22
N GLN A 231 -10.64 -44.82 4.99
CA GLN A 231 -10.04 -46.14 4.70
C GLN A 231 -8.55 -46.12 5.01
N MET A 232 -7.83 -45.07 4.61
CA MET A 232 -6.40 -44.94 4.89
C MET A 232 -6.08 -44.92 6.38
N ILE A 233 -6.90 -44.24 7.20
CA ILE A 233 -6.75 -44.22 8.65
C ILE A 233 -6.80 -45.68 9.22
N LYS A 234 -7.74 -46.50 8.72
CA LYS A 234 -7.91 -47.89 9.14
C LYS A 234 -6.77 -48.77 8.64
N ASP A 235 -6.45 -48.68 7.36
CA ASP A 235 -5.47 -49.56 6.71
C ASP A 235 -4.05 -49.27 7.19
N PHE A 236 -3.69 -48.02 7.39
CA PHE A 236 -2.33 -47.62 7.77
C PHE A 236 -2.15 -47.43 9.29
N LYS A 237 -3.23 -47.51 10.06
CA LYS A 237 -3.23 -47.27 11.51
C LYS A 237 -2.61 -45.93 11.90
N MET A 238 -2.82 -44.91 11.08
CA MET A 238 -2.37 -43.55 11.27
C MET A 238 -3.56 -42.68 11.66
N ASN A 239 -3.31 -41.60 12.43
CA ASN A 239 -4.34 -40.61 12.67
C ASN A 239 -4.53 -39.69 11.41
N GLU A 240 -5.62 -38.95 11.40
CA GLU A 240 -6.00 -38.10 10.25
C GLU A 240 -4.91 -37.07 9.93
N LYS A 241 -4.29 -36.46 10.94
CA LYS A 241 -3.23 -35.44 10.75
C LYS A 241 -1.99 -36.04 10.10
N GLU A 242 -1.59 -37.26 10.51
CA GLU A 242 -0.50 -38.00 9.90
C GLU A 242 -0.79 -38.37 8.44
N ILE A 243 -2.02 -38.80 8.13
CA ILE A 243 -2.44 -39.08 6.75
C ILE A 243 -2.31 -37.83 5.88
N PHE A 244 -2.82 -36.69 6.33
CA PHE A 244 -2.68 -35.45 5.57
C PHE A 244 -1.23 -35.02 5.37
N TYR A 245 -0.38 -35.21 6.37
CA TYR A 245 1.04 -34.88 6.30
C TYR A 245 1.81 -35.77 5.31
N HIS A 246 1.68 -37.08 5.45
CA HIS A 246 2.46 -38.04 4.64
C HIS A 246 1.95 -38.16 3.20
N TYR A 247 0.66 -37.98 3.00
CA TYR A 247 0.02 -38.19 1.68
C TYR A 247 -0.48 -36.88 1.03
N VAL A 248 -0.03 -35.71 1.48
CA VAL A 248 -0.44 -34.38 0.94
C VAL A 248 -0.35 -34.29 -0.58
N ASN A 249 0.65 -34.93 -1.18
CA ASN A 249 0.88 -34.93 -2.63
C ASN A 249 -0.07 -35.87 -3.40
N LYS A 250 -0.79 -36.76 -2.71
CA LYS A 250 -1.69 -37.76 -3.28
C LYS A 250 -3.16 -37.48 -2.98
N ILE A 251 -3.45 -36.61 -2.02
CA ILE A 251 -4.82 -36.25 -1.63
C ILE A 251 -5.40 -35.27 -2.66
N PHE A 252 -6.65 -35.53 -3.05
CA PHE A 252 -7.36 -34.71 -4.01
C PHE A 252 -8.83 -34.53 -3.66
N ARG A 253 -9.44 -33.56 -4.30
CA ARG A 253 -10.89 -33.42 -4.42
C ARG A 253 -11.26 -33.46 -5.89
N THR A 254 -12.49 -33.86 -6.20
CA THR A 254 -13.02 -33.77 -7.56
C THR A 254 -13.72 -32.42 -7.77
N THR A 255 -13.58 -31.86 -8.97
CA THR A 255 -14.25 -30.63 -9.39
C THR A 255 -14.61 -30.74 -10.88
N MET A 256 -15.67 -30.05 -11.29
CA MET A 256 -16.06 -29.99 -12.71
C MET A 256 -15.55 -28.68 -13.33
N PRO A 257 -14.40 -28.67 -14.00
CA PRO A 257 -13.86 -27.44 -14.59
C PRO A 257 -14.67 -27.09 -15.85
N GLN A 258 -14.95 -25.81 -16.01
CA GLN A 258 -15.45 -25.25 -17.28
C GLN A 258 -14.24 -24.93 -18.18
N SER A 259 -13.61 -25.96 -18.74
CA SER A 259 -12.45 -25.79 -19.62
C SER A 259 -12.72 -26.36 -21.02
N SER A 260 -12.23 -25.69 -22.04
CA SER A 260 -12.32 -26.17 -23.44
C SER A 260 -11.64 -27.52 -23.62
N ILE A 261 -10.53 -27.78 -22.91
CA ILE A 261 -9.81 -29.07 -22.94
C ILE A 261 -10.70 -30.20 -22.47
N ARG A 262 -11.39 -30.06 -21.32
CA ARG A 262 -12.31 -31.07 -20.81
C ARG A 262 -13.42 -31.37 -21.83
N VAL A 263 -14.00 -30.34 -22.44
CA VAL A 263 -15.06 -30.50 -23.45
C VAL A 263 -14.58 -31.33 -24.63
N ARG A 264 -13.40 -31.00 -25.21
CA ARG A 264 -12.80 -31.71 -26.33
C ARG A 264 -12.47 -33.17 -26.02
N VAL A 265 -11.93 -33.43 -24.81
CA VAL A 265 -11.67 -34.79 -24.34
C VAL A 265 -12.97 -35.57 -24.22
N LEU A 266 -14.03 -34.98 -23.66
CA LEU A 266 -15.35 -35.60 -23.49
C LEU A 266 -15.99 -35.91 -24.84
N GLU A 267 -15.93 -34.98 -25.80
CA GLU A 267 -16.41 -35.17 -27.17
C GLU A 267 -15.69 -36.32 -27.86
N LYS A 268 -14.35 -36.35 -27.75
CA LYS A 268 -13.55 -37.43 -28.37
C LYS A 268 -13.86 -38.82 -27.78
N LEU A 269 -14.01 -38.90 -26.46
CA LEU A 269 -14.39 -40.18 -25.82
C LEU A 269 -15.81 -40.62 -26.26
N LYS A 270 -16.76 -39.71 -26.42
CA LYS A 270 -18.13 -40.02 -26.92
C LYS A 270 -18.10 -40.47 -28.38
N GLU A 271 -17.32 -39.79 -29.25
CA GLU A 271 -17.12 -40.19 -30.66
C GLU A 271 -16.65 -41.65 -30.79
N LEU A 272 -15.77 -42.06 -29.88
CA LEU A 272 -15.18 -43.40 -29.85
C LEU A 272 -15.98 -44.41 -29.03
N ASN A 273 -17.13 -44.02 -28.44
CA ASN A 273 -17.94 -44.83 -27.52
C ASN A 273 -17.11 -45.41 -26.35
N LEU A 274 -16.16 -44.63 -25.84
CA LEU A 274 -15.30 -45.01 -24.70
C LEU A 274 -15.83 -44.37 -23.41
N SER A 275 -15.89 -45.15 -22.32
CA SER A 275 -16.33 -44.69 -21.01
C SER A 275 -15.45 -45.23 -19.89
N PRO A 276 -14.12 -44.95 -19.91
CA PRO A 276 -13.23 -45.36 -18.85
C PRO A 276 -13.54 -44.60 -17.55
N TYR A 277 -13.45 -45.26 -16.41
CA TYR A 277 -13.77 -44.63 -15.11
C TYR A 277 -12.68 -43.62 -14.70
N LEU A 278 -11.38 -43.94 -14.89
CA LEU A 278 -10.26 -43.07 -14.60
C LEU A 278 -9.42 -42.87 -15.85
N ILE A 279 -9.23 -41.62 -16.20
CA ILE A 279 -8.32 -41.22 -17.29
C ILE A 279 -7.28 -40.22 -16.82
N SER A 280 -6.17 -40.16 -17.53
CA SER A 280 -5.32 -38.98 -17.50
C SER A 280 -5.12 -38.41 -18.89
N ILE A 281 -4.87 -37.13 -18.97
CA ILE A 281 -4.50 -36.45 -20.21
C ILE A 281 -3.12 -35.80 -20.06
N GLU A 282 -2.35 -35.83 -21.14
CA GLU A 282 -1.10 -35.09 -21.25
C GLU A 282 -1.24 -34.02 -22.33
N TYR A 283 -0.90 -32.78 -21.98
CA TYR A 283 -0.90 -31.65 -22.89
C TYR A 283 0.04 -30.54 -22.38
N THR A 284 0.32 -29.54 -23.20
CA THR A 284 1.19 -28.40 -22.82
C THR A 284 0.33 -27.13 -22.64
N PRO A 285 0.06 -26.69 -21.39
CA PRO A 285 -0.72 -25.48 -21.13
C PRO A 285 -0.05 -24.22 -21.68
N LYS A 286 -0.85 -23.30 -22.24
CA LYS A 286 -0.39 -21.98 -22.75
C LYS A 286 -0.42 -20.89 -21.70
N SER A 287 -1.08 -21.11 -20.58
CA SER A 287 -1.21 -20.15 -19.48
C SER A 287 -1.19 -20.85 -18.13
N GLY A 288 -1.10 -20.06 -17.06
CA GLY A 288 -1.09 -20.58 -15.71
C GLY A 288 0.25 -21.16 -15.26
N ARG A 289 0.24 -21.81 -14.09
CA ARG A 289 1.46 -22.31 -13.40
C ARG A 289 2.33 -23.25 -14.25
N ASN A 290 1.71 -24.06 -15.10
CA ASN A 290 2.39 -25.10 -15.89
C ASN A 290 2.57 -24.67 -17.37
N LYS A 291 2.56 -23.37 -17.67
CA LYS A 291 2.73 -22.85 -19.03
C LYS A 291 4.01 -23.39 -19.68
N GLY A 292 3.87 -23.97 -20.88
CA GLY A 292 4.99 -24.44 -21.69
C GLY A 292 5.61 -25.78 -21.26
N VAL A 293 5.08 -26.42 -20.23
CA VAL A 293 5.58 -27.72 -19.73
C VAL A 293 4.51 -28.78 -19.93
N VAL A 294 4.90 -29.99 -20.38
CA VAL A 294 3.95 -31.10 -20.46
C VAL A 294 3.36 -31.37 -19.09
N TYR A 295 2.05 -31.29 -19.00
CA TYR A 295 1.31 -31.43 -17.73
C TYR A 295 0.29 -32.55 -17.81
N GLU A 296 0.27 -33.39 -16.79
CA GLU A 296 -0.68 -34.49 -16.66
C GLU A 296 -1.82 -34.12 -15.73
N GLN A 297 -3.07 -34.29 -16.20
CA GLN A 297 -4.30 -34.11 -15.43
C GLN A 297 -5.08 -35.40 -15.33
N PHE A 298 -5.65 -35.68 -14.17
CA PHE A 298 -6.50 -36.85 -13.90
C PHE A 298 -7.96 -36.44 -13.87
N TYR A 299 -8.80 -37.30 -14.45
CA TYR A 299 -10.26 -37.14 -14.46
C TYR A 299 -10.93 -38.47 -14.16
N ASN A 300 -12.08 -38.42 -13.45
CA ASN A 300 -12.87 -39.61 -13.22
C ASN A 300 -14.34 -39.44 -13.57
N GLY A 301 -14.98 -40.58 -13.80
CA GLY A 301 -16.41 -40.70 -14.07
C GLY A 301 -16.83 -40.13 -15.44
N GLU A 302 -18.05 -40.40 -15.84
CA GLU A 302 -18.63 -40.04 -17.16
C GLU A 302 -18.60 -38.53 -17.44
N LYS A 303 -18.65 -37.70 -16.41
CA LYS A 303 -18.64 -36.24 -16.51
C LYS A 303 -17.20 -35.66 -16.55
N LEU A 304 -16.19 -36.49 -16.47
CA LEU A 304 -14.77 -36.09 -16.37
C LEU A 304 -14.53 -35.05 -15.28
N ASN A 305 -14.73 -35.46 -14.02
CA ASN A 305 -14.40 -34.62 -12.89
C ASN A 305 -12.89 -34.59 -12.69
N LEU A 306 -12.32 -33.39 -12.69
CA LEU A 306 -10.89 -33.13 -12.55
C LEU A 306 -10.43 -33.39 -11.11
N PHE A 307 -9.28 -34.03 -10.94
CA PHE A 307 -8.59 -34.12 -9.66
C PHE A 307 -7.87 -32.80 -9.37
N ALA A 308 -8.36 -32.08 -8.37
CA ALA A 308 -7.68 -30.90 -7.82
C ALA A 308 -6.88 -31.34 -6.58
N TRP A 309 -5.55 -31.27 -6.68
CA TRP A 309 -4.65 -31.79 -5.67
C TRP A 309 -4.52 -30.86 -4.46
N LEU A 310 -4.46 -31.46 -3.26
CA LEU A 310 -4.24 -30.72 -2.02
C LEU A 310 -2.88 -29.99 -2.02
N LYS A 311 -1.83 -30.63 -2.54
CA LYS A 311 -0.49 -30.05 -2.67
C LYS A 311 -0.46 -28.69 -3.38
N ASP A 312 -1.41 -28.42 -4.28
CA ASP A 312 -1.44 -27.19 -5.07
C ASP A 312 -1.97 -25.98 -4.28
N VAL A 313 -2.67 -26.25 -3.18
CA VAL A 313 -3.32 -25.23 -2.33
C VAL A 313 -2.79 -25.18 -0.91
N VAL A 314 -1.67 -25.88 -0.64
CA VAL A 314 -1.01 -25.86 0.68
C VAL A 314 0.47 -25.54 0.55
N GLU A 315 1.07 -25.19 1.67
CA GLU A 315 2.52 -25.10 1.87
C GLU A 315 2.90 -25.85 3.16
N ILE A 316 4.12 -26.34 3.21
CA ILE A 316 4.66 -27.02 4.39
C ILE A 316 5.74 -26.11 4.98
N LYS A 317 5.55 -25.69 6.24
CA LYS A 317 6.51 -24.90 7.03
C LYS A 317 6.66 -25.56 8.40
N ASP A 318 7.87 -25.70 8.89
CA ASP A 318 8.17 -26.25 10.22
C ASP A 318 7.40 -27.53 10.56
N LYS A 319 7.33 -28.47 9.60
CA LYS A 319 6.58 -29.75 9.71
C LYS A 319 5.07 -29.58 9.90
N GLN A 320 4.52 -28.42 9.60
CA GLN A 320 3.08 -28.16 9.60
C GLN A 320 2.62 -27.82 8.19
N ILE A 321 1.38 -28.16 7.89
CA ILE A 321 0.76 -27.86 6.60
C ILE A 321 -0.15 -26.66 6.76
N PHE A 322 0.01 -25.67 5.89
CA PHE A 322 -0.83 -24.49 5.84
C PHE A 322 -1.60 -24.47 4.54
N LYS A 323 -2.92 -24.33 4.63
CA LYS A 323 -3.79 -24.06 3.48
C LYS A 323 -3.61 -22.62 3.05
N LYS A 324 -3.37 -22.40 1.76
CA LYS A 324 -3.25 -21.09 1.14
C LYS A 324 -4.57 -20.70 0.47
N GLU A 325 -5.01 -19.50 0.75
CA GLU A 325 -6.14 -18.86 0.07
C GLU A 325 -5.67 -17.56 -0.54
N LEU A 326 -6.04 -17.28 -1.78
CA LEU A 326 -5.70 -15.97 -2.38
C LEU A 326 -6.32 -14.87 -1.54
N ALA A 327 -5.52 -13.88 -1.17
CA ALA A 327 -5.99 -12.72 -0.46
C ALA A 327 -6.98 -11.95 -1.35
N GLY A 328 -8.19 -11.76 -0.84
CA GLY A 328 -9.22 -10.96 -1.48
C GLY A 328 -9.13 -9.49 -1.09
N THR A 329 -10.28 -8.81 -1.06
CA THR A 329 -10.37 -7.39 -0.70
C THR A 329 -10.64 -7.13 0.79
N LEU A 330 -10.69 -8.17 1.60
CA LEU A 330 -10.71 -8.09 3.06
C LEU A 330 -9.38 -8.62 3.61
N TRP A 331 -8.61 -7.73 4.22
CA TRP A 331 -7.32 -8.07 4.84
C TRP A 331 -7.45 -8.01 6.36
N ASP A 332 -7.15 -9.09 7.06
CA ASP A 332 -7.19 -9.14 8.54
C ASP A 332 -5.77 -9.05 9.11
N PHE A 333 -5.44 -7.91 9.69
CA PHE A 333 -4.20 -7.62 10.40
C PHE A 333 -4.41 -7.34 11.89
N ALA A 334 -5.59 -7.67 12.45
CA ALA A 334 -5.90 -7.40 13.86
C ALA A 334 -4.90 -8.06 14.82
N PHE A 335 -4.38 -9.24 14.46
CA PHE A 335 -3.35 -9.91 15.27
C PHE A 335 -2.00 -9.17 15.22
N ALA A 336 -1.61 -8.62 14.08
CA ALA A 336 -0.37 -7.85 13.93
C ALA A 336 -0.36 -6.59 14.81
N MET A 337 -1.53 -6.01 15.07
CA MET A 337 -1.66 -4.84 15.95
C MET A 337 -1.29 -5.11 17.42
N THR A 338 -1.27 -6.36 17.86
CA THR A 338 -0.94 -6.71 19.26
C THR A 338 0.54 -6.54 19.60
N ASN A 339 1.41 -6.46 18.58
CA ASN A 339 2.88 -6.41 18.76
C ASN A 339 3.51 -5.10 18.26
N LEU A 340 2.72 -4.08 17.98
CA LEU A 340 3.20 -2.81 17.38
C LEU A 340 4.35 -2.16 18.14
N THR A 341 4.36 -2.22 19.48
CA THR A 341 5.41 -1.61 20.31
C THR A 341 6.78 -2.28 20.13
N LYS A 342 6.80 -3.54 19.67
CA LYS A 342 8.04 -4.29 19.42
C LYS A 342 8.62 -4.05 18.01
N GLU A 343 7.85 -3.45 17.12
CA GLU A 343 8.29 -3.15 15.76
C GLU A 343 9.19 -1.90 15.78
N GLY A 344 10.44 -2.06 15.35
CA GLY A 344 11.44 -0.98 15.32
C GLY A 344 11.80 -0.43 16.69
N ASP A 345 11.41 -1.10 17.78
CA ASP A 345 11.68 -0.69 19.17
C ASP A 345 11.38 0.81 19.41
N THR A 346 10.25 1.27 18.89
CA THR A 346 9.79 2.66 18.99
C THR A 346 8.37 2.73 19.53
N GLN A 347 8.15 3.58 20.52
CA GLN A 347 6.82 3.92 21.02
C GLN A 347 6.27 5.07 20.18
N PHE A 348 5.14 4.82 19.53
CA PHE A 348 4.36 5.84 18.83
C PHE A 348 2.90 5.63 19.19
N SER A 349 2.29 6.61 19.85
CA SER A 349 0.96 6.44 20.41
C SER A 349 -0.10 6.29 19.31
N ASN A 350 -0.78 5.14 19.31
CA ASN A 350 -2.06 4.84 18.62
C ASN A 350 -2.18 4.96 17.08
N ALA A 351 -1.20 5.46 16.34
CA ALA A 351 -1.31 5.67 14.89
C ALA A 351 -0.35 4.82 14.04
N LYS A 352 0.46 3.95 14.65
CA LYS A 352 1.42 3.13 13.92
C LYS A 352 0.71 2.01 13.16
N LYS A 353 0.99 1.88 11.86
CA LYS A 353 0.53 0.75 11.06
C LYS A 353 1.48 -0.46 11.25
N PRO A 354 0.99 -1.70 11.22
CA PRO A 354 1.84 -2.88 11.39
C PRO A 354 2.72 -3.10 10.16
N GLU A 355 3.99 -3.45 10.36
CA GLU A 355 4.93 -3.75 9.29
C GLU A 355 4.43 -4.85 8.35
N ALA A 356 3.67 -5.82 8.85
CA ALA A 356 3.09 -6.88 8.04
C ALA A 356 2.11 -6.36 6.97
N LEU A 357 1.36 -5.28 7.23
CA LEU A 357 0.50 -4.65 6.24
C LEU A 357 1.33 -4.02 5.12
N LEU A 358 2.35 -3.24 5.50
CA LEU A 358 3.24 -2.58 4.54
C LEU A 358 4.07 -3.61 3.76
N GLN A 359 4.49 -4.72 4.39
CA GLN A 359 5.14 -5.83 3.71
C GLN A 359 4.25 -6.36 2.57
N ARG A 360 2.97 -6.65 2.84
CA ARG A 360 2.03 -7.13 1.83
C ARG A 360 1.91 -6.14 0.67
N ILE A 361 1.72 -4.86 0.96
CA ILE A 361 1.58 -3.81 -0.07
C ILE A 361 2.84 -3.71 -0.94
N ILE A 362 4.02 -3.66 -0.33
CA ILE A 362 5.30 -3.53 -1.03
C ILE A 362 5.61 -4.81 -1.83
N GLU A 363 5.34 -5.99 -1.27
CA GLU A 363 5.57 -7.26 -1.93
C GLU A 363 4.76 -7.43 -3.22
N ILE A 364 3.45 -7.09 -3.17
CA ILE A 364 2.57 -7.29 -4.33
C ILE A 364 2.81 -6.30 -5.46
N SER A 365 3.33 -5.10 -5.16
CA SER A 365 3.35 -3.98 -6.10
C SER A 365 4.75 -3.57 -6.57
N THR A 366 5.82 -4.11 -5.98
CA THR A 366 7.19 -3.67 -6.27
C THR A 366 8.17 -4.83 -6.41
N ASN A 367 9.33 -4.55 -7.01
CA ASN A 367 10.51 -5.41 -7.04
C ASN A 367 11.66 -4.78 -6.21
N GLU A 368 12.75 -5.53 -5.96
CA GLU A 368 13.96 -4.99 -5.34
C GLU A 368 14.48 -3.78 -6.15
N ASN A 369 14.96 -2.77 -5.47
CA ASN A 369 15.43 -1.49 -6.00
C ASN A 369 14.36 -0.55 -6.60
N ASP A 370 13.09 -0.94 -6.69
CA ASP A 370 12.02 0.02 -6.97
C ASP A 370 11.95 1.10 -5.88
N ILE A 371 11.46 2.29 -6.26
CA ILE A 371 11.34 3.40 -5.31
C ILE A 371 9.92 3.42 -4.73
N VAL A 372 9.87 3.40 -3.41
CA VAL A 372 8.67 3.55 -2.58
C VAL A 372 8.66 4.95 -1.98
N MET A 373 7.55 5.67 -2.05
CA MET A 373 7.40 6.99 -1.44
C MET A 373 6.26 7.01 -0.43
N ASP A 374 6.52 7.66 0.71
CA ASP A 374 5.53 7.97 1.72
C ASP A 374 5.73 9.42 2.18
N PHE A 375 4.81 10.29 1.82
CA PHE A 375 4.88 11.70 2.18
C PHE A 375 3.98 12.08 3.39
N PHE A 376 3.52 11.06 4.11
CA PHE A 376 2.97 11.12 5.46
C PHE A 376 3.67 10.06 6.33
N ALA A 377 5.01 10.13 6.39
CA ALA A 377 5.85 9.04 6.88
C ALA A 377 5.57 8.64 8.33
N GLY A 378 5.05 9.54 9.15
CA GLY A 378 4.71 9.27 10.53
C GLY A 378 5.87 8.62 11.30
N SER A 379 5.63 7.47 11.89
CA SER A 379 6.66 6.69 12.59
C SER A 379 7.67 5.98 11.66
N GLY A 380 7.59 6.15 10.34
CA GLY A 380 8.50 5.55 9.36
C GLY A 380 8.26 4.07 9.07
N THR A 381 7.06 3.53 9.31
CA THR A 381 6.81 2.10 9.09
C THR A 381 7.01 1.70 7.63
N THR A 382 6.47 2.48 6.68
CA THR A 382 6.64 2.23 5.23
C THR A 382 8.12 2.19 4.84
N LEU A 383 8.91 3.13 5.34
CA LEU A 383 10.33 3.27 5.04
C LEU A 383 11.15 2.12 5.62
N ALA A 384 10.85 1.74 6.87
CA ALA A 384 11.48 0.60 7.54
C ALA A 384 11.24 -0.71 6.76
N VAL A 385 10.00 -0.96 6.35
CA VAL A 385 9.64 -2.15 5.57
C VAL A 385 10.27 -2.12 4.19
N ALA A 386 10.23 -0.98 3.49
CA ALA A 386 10.88 -0.83 2.18
C ALA A 386 12.39 -1.11 2.27
N HIS A 387 13.05 -0.61 3.32
CA HIS A 387 14.48 -0.84 3.56
C HIS A 387 14.80 -2.32 3.81
N LYS A 388 14.08 -2.96 4.74
CA LYS A 388 14.23 -4.40 5.05
C LYS A 388 13.99 -5.29 3.82
N MET A 389 13.12 -4.86 2.91
CA MET A 389 12.81 -5.56 1.66
C MET A 389 13.68 -5.14 0.48
N LYS A 390 14.74 -4.35 0.69
CA LYS A 390 15.70 -3.87 -0.33
C LYS A 390 15.06 -3.00 -1.42
N ARG A 391 14.03 -2.22 -1.08
CA ARG A 391 13.50 -1.16 -1.92
C ARG A 391 14.21 0.15 -1.58
N LYS A 392 14.30 1.03 -2.57
CA LYS A 392 14.64 2.43 -2.34
C LYS A 392 13.42 3.14 -1.78
N TRP A 393 13.64 4.20 -0.98
CA TRP A 393 12.52 4.89 -0.38
C TRP A 393 12.74 6.38 -0.19
N ILE A 394 11.65 7.13 -0.19
CA ILE A 394 11.59 8.55 0.12
C ILE A 394 10.48 8.74 1.15
N GLY A 395 10.83 9.28 2.30
CA GLY A 395 9.90 9.61 3.37
C GLY A 395 9.89 11.10 3.64
N ILE A 396 8.71 11.67 3.85
CA ILE A 396 8.52 13.08 4.19
C ILE A 396 7.63 13.17 5.42
N GLU A 397 8.07 13.96 6.41
CA GLU A 397 7.32 14.22 7.63
C GLU A 397 7.60 15.65 8.10
N GLN A 398 6.55 16.35 8.51
CA GLN A 398 6.70 17.75 8.95
C GLN A 398 6.88 17.90 10.46
N MET A 399 6.45 16.92 11.24
CA MET A 399 6.41 17.00 12.69
C MET A 399 7.79 16.75 13.31
N ASP A 400 8.07 17.38 14.43
CA ASP A 400 9.38 17.31 15.12
C ASP A 400 9.74 15.89 15.57
N TYR A 401 8.77 15.01 15.79
CA TYR A 401 9.04 13.61 16.13
C TYR A 401 9.78 12.83 15.02
N ILE A 402 9.87 13.38 13.80
CA ILE A 402 10.68 12.77 12.72
C ILE A 402 12.13 12.52 13.18
N GLU A 403 12.69 13.42 14.00
CA GLU A 403 14.06 13.29 14.50
C GLU A 403 14.19 12.25 15.60
N SER A 404 13.29 12.29 16.59
CA SER A 404 13.35 11.44 17.77
C SER A 404 12.74 10.06 17.58
N ILE A 405 11.85 9.87 16.61
CA ILE A 405 11.15 8.60 16.37
C ILE A 405 11.51 8.02 15.01
N THR A 406 11.20 8.73 13.91
CA THR A 406 11.32 8.17 12.56
C THR A 406 12.77 7.92 12.18
N LYS A 407 13.64 8.92 12.37
CA LYS A 407 15.08 8.82 12.11
C LYS A 407 15.73 7.75 12.98
N GLU A 408 15.42 7.72 14.27
CA GLU A 408 15.97 6.72 15.19
C GLU A 408 15.51 5.30 14.88
N ARG A 409 14.24 5.13 14.50
CA ARG A 409 13.76 3.82 14.01
C ARG A 409 14.57 3.34 12.81
N LEU A 410 14.80 4.21 11.82
CA LEU A 410 15.54 3.85 10.61
C LEU A 410 17.03 3.57 10.90
N LYS A 411 17.63 4.22 11.88
CA LYS A 411 18.98 3.87 12.39
C LYS A 411 19.00 2.45 12.93
N LYS A 412 18.04 2.09 13.80
CA LYS A 412 17.91 0.72 14.34
C LYS A 412 17.67 -0.32 13.23
N VAL A 413 16.91 0.01 12.18
CA VAL A 413 16.76 -0.85 11.01
C VAL A 413 18.11 -1.10 10.34
N ILE A 414 18.92 -0.07 10.11
CA ILE A 414 20.29 -0.22 9.55
C ILE A 414 21.16 -1.07 10.47
N GLU A 415 21.05 -0.93 11.77
CA GLU A 415 21.77 -1.72 12.78
C GLU A 415 21.30 -3.19 12.85
N GLY A 416 20.22 -3.54 12.16
CA GLY A 416 19.73 -4.92 12.07
C GLY A 416 18.73 -5.31 13.16
N GLU A 417 17.88 -4.38 13.62
CA GLU A 417 16.83 -4.70 14.58
C GLU A 417 15.95 -5.88 14.12
N GLN A 418 15.51 -6.72 15.06
CA GLN A 418 14.84 -8.00 14.77
C GLN A 418 13.33 -7.99 15.04
N GLY A 419 12.72 -6.82 15.18
CA GLY A 419 11.27 -6.65 15.32
C GLY A 419 10.50 -6.73 14.00
N GLY A 420 9.19 -6.68 14.07
CA GLY A 420 8.31 -6.64 12.90
C GLY A 420 8.57 -7.78 11.91
N ILE A 421 8.81 -7.41 10.65
CA ILE A 421 9.04 -8.37 9.56
C ILE A 421 10.49 -8.87 9.45
N SER A 422 11.43 -8.39 10.28
CA SER A 422 12.87 -8.65 10.12
C SER A 422 13.19 -10.14 9.99
N LYS A 423 12.58 -10.99 10.81
CA LYS A 423 12.75 -12.44 10.73
C LYS A 423 12.15 -13.04 9.45
N ALA A 424 10.99 -12.55 9.03
CA ALA A 424 10.29 -13.06 7.85
C ALA A 424 11.05 -12.80 6.54
N VAL A 425 11.78 -11.68 6.49
CA VAL A 425 12.60 -11.29 5.32
C VAL A 425 14.10 -11.57 5.52
N ASN A 426 14.47 -12.24 6.62
CA ASN A 426 15.85 -12.55 6.98
C ASN A 426 16.76 -11.30 7.01
N TRP A 427 16.26 -10.22 7.62
CA TRP A 427 16.99 -8.96 7.72
C TRP A 427 18.17 -9.06 8.70
N GLN A 428 19.35 -8.58 8.27
CA GLN A 428 20.59 -8.63 9.07
C GLN A 428 21.18 -7.22 9.29
N GLY A 429 20.49 -6.18 8.85
CA GLY A 429 21.02 -4.83 8.89
C GLY A 429 21.74 -4.39 7.62
N GLY A 430 22.28 -3.19 7.67
CA GLY A 430 23.02 -2.56 6.58
C GLY A 430 22.22 -1.51 5.81
N GLY A 431 22.85 -0.91 4.84
CA GLY A 431 22.30 0.17 4.04
C GLY A 431 22.54 1.55 4.64
N SER A 432 21.91 2.56 4.06
CA SER A 432 22.11 3.96 4.44
C SER A 432 20.96 4.83 3.93
N PHE A 433 20.84 6.02 4.49
CA PHE A 433 19.93 7.06 4.00
C PHE A 433 20.47 8.46 4.27
N ILE A 434 19.90 9.44 3.60
CA ILE A 434 20.17 10.85 3.84
C ILE A 434 18.96 11.43 4.57
N TYR A 435 19.22 12.06 5.71
CA TYR A 435 18.29 12.97 6.37
C TYR A 435 18.53 14.38 5.85
N ALA A 436 17.49 15.12 5.59
CA ALA A 436 17.55 16.53 5.20
C ALA A 436 16.33 17.28 5.74
N GLU A 437 16.42 18.59 5.80
CA GLU A 437 15.33 19.46 6.23
C GLU A 437 14.96 20.44 5.12
N LEU A 438 13.67 20.72 4.98
CA LEU A 438 13.22 21.81 4.13
C LEU A 438 13.76 23.12 4.67
N MET A 439 14.45 23.86 3.82
CA MET A 439 15.02 25.15 4.23
C MET A 439 13.90 26.11 4.61
N PRO A 440 13.92 26.73 5.78
CA PRO A 440 12.91 27.67 6.23
C PRO A 440 13.08 29.03 5.55
N LEU A 441 13.03 29.06 4.21
CA LEU A 441 13.25 30.29 3.43
C LEU A 441 12.30 31.40 3.84
N ASN A 442 11.05 31.05 4.10
CA ASN A 442 10.08 32.02 4.56
C ASN A 442 10.38 32.52 5.98
N ALA A 443 10.96 31.68 6.86
CA ALA A 443 11.37 32.13 8.19
C ALA A 443 12.50 33.17 8.13
N VAL A 444 13.45 33.00 7.23
CA VAL A 444 14.52 34.00 6.99
C VAL A 444 13.92 35.33 6.52
N TYR A 445 12.92 35.30 5.64
CA TYR A 445 12.24 36.51 5.23
C TYR A 445 11.39 37.13 6.31
N LYS A 446 10.71 36.31 7.14
CA LYS A 446 9.98 36.81 8.32
C LYS A 446 10.89 37.52 9.28
N GLU A 447 12.06 36.96 9.57
CA GLU A 447 13.07 37.60 10.43
C GLU A 447 13.59 38.92 9.81
N LYS A 448 13.88 38.93 8.50
CA LYS A 448 14.22 40.16 7.79
C LYS A 448 13.13 41.21 7.87
N ILE A 449 11.87 40.83 7.63
CA ILE A 449 10.71 41.71 7.70
C ILE A 449 10.55 42.26 9.13
N GLN A 450 10.66 41.41 10.16
CA GLN A 450 10.54 41.81 11.56
C GLN A 450 11.58 42.88 11.95
N ASN A 451 12.81 42.74 11.47
CA ASN A 451 13.92 43.62 11.79
C ASN A 451 14.00 44.91 10.94
N LEU A 452 13.06 45.14 10.02
CA LEU A 452 13.00 46.36 9.25
C LEU A 452 12.63 47.56 10.12
N ASN A 453 13.31 48.66 9.87
CA ASN A 453 13.03 49.94 10.53
C ASN A 453 12.65 51.06 9.57
N ASP A 454 12.77 50.84 8.26
CA ASP A 454 12.46 51.81 7.23
C ASP A 454 11.59 51.19 6.12
N GLU A 455 10.55 51.87 5.73
CA GLU A 455 9.63 51.45 4.66
C GLU A 455 10.31 51.30 3.29
N LYS A 456 11.37 52.05 3.03
CA LYS A 456 12.18 51.93 1.79
C LYS A 456 12.91 50.61 1.67
N GLU A 457 13.25 50.00 2.80
CA GLU A 457 13.87 48.69 2.79
C GLU A 457 12.87 47.57 2.46
N LEU A 458 11.59 47.84 2.67
CA LEU A 458 10.49 46.93 2.36
C LEU A 458 10.42 46.61 0.86
N ASP A 459 10.66 47.61 0.00
CA ASP A 459 10.65 47.45 -1.45
C ASP A 459 11.72 46.47 -1.95
N ASN A 460 12.88 46.46 -1.32
CA ASN A 460 13.95 45.49 -1.62
C ASN A 460 13.52 44.07 -1.23
N ILE A 461 12.86 43.90 -0.08
CA ILE A 461 12.35 42.61 0.35
C ILE A 461 11.24 42.13 -0.59
N TYR A 462 10.36 43.01 -1.07
CA TYR A 462 9.33 42.65 -2.06
C TYR A 462 9.93 42.02 -3.32
N GLN A 463 11.01 42.60 -3.86
CA GLN A 463 11.68 42.02 -5.03
C GLN A 463 12.33 40.67 -4.73
N GLU A 464 12.85 40.49 -3.52
CA GLU A 464 13.36 39.18 -3.09
C GLU A 464 12.24 38.15 -2.93
N LEU A 465 11.09 38.52 -2.32
CA LEU A 465 9.96 37.64 -2.12
C LEU A 465 9.40 37.10 -3.45
N LYS A 466 9.28 37.97 -4.47
CA LYS A 466 8.82 37.58 -5.81
C LYS A 466 9.65 36.45 -6.45
N THR A 467 10.93 36.41 -6.18
CA THR A 467 11.87 35.56 -6.92
C THR A 467 12.46 34.45 -6.10
N LYS A 468 12.45 34.55 -4.76
CA LYS A 468 13.18 33.67 -3.87
C LYS A 468 12.35 33.06 -2.74
N ALA A 469 11.19 33.65 -2.38
CA ALA A 469 10.32 33.09 -1.34
C ALA A 469 9.48 31.94 -1.88
N PHE A 470 9.14 31.02 -1.00
CA PHE A 470 8.12 30.01 -1.27
C PHE A 470 6.74 30.63 -0.95
N LEU A 471 6.10 31.17 -1.96
CA LEU A 471 4.74 31.64 -1.89
C LEU A 471 3.79 30.53 -2.37
N ASP A 472 2.59 30.47 -1.82
CA ASP A 472 1.53 29.67 -2.39
C ASP A 472 1.34 30.13 -3.85
N TYR A 473 1.23 29.18 -4.80
CA TYR A 473 1.07 29.48 -6.24
C TYR A 473 -0.15 30.35 -6.54
N ARG A 474 -1.11 30.40 -5.61
CA ARG A 474 -2.32 31.20 -5.67
C ARG A 474 -2.10 32.64 -5.19
N VAL A 475 -0.95 32.95 -4.56
CA VAL A 475 -0.65 34.28 -4.05
C VAL A 475 0.09 35.09 -5.12
N ASP A 476 -0.60 36.03 -5.76
CA ASP A 476 0.09 37.06 -6.53
C ASP A 476 0.47 38.25 -5.65
N ILE A 477 1.71 38.20 -5.15
CA ILE A 477 2.25 39.27 -4.31
C ILE A 477 2.20 40.65 -5.02
N ASN A 478 2.17 40.71 -6.35
CA ASN A 478 2.09 41.94 -7.07
C ASN A 478 0.69 42.60 -6.95
N GLU A 479 -0.37 41.79 -6.80
CA GLU A 479 -1.71 42.33 -6.57
C GLU A 479 -1.84 42.84 -5.14
N ILE A 480 -1.29 42.14 -4.16
CA ILE A 480 -1.26 42.58 -2.75
C ILE A 480 -0.55 43.93 -2.65
N LEU A 481 0.60 44.08 -3.30
CA LEU A 481 1.39 45.34 -3.29
C LEU A 481 0.74 46.51 -4.01
N LYS A 482 -0.17 46.26 -4.94
CA LYS A 482 -0.93 47.28 -5.67
C LYS A 482 -2.24 47.70 -4.99
N ASP A 483 -2.59 46.97 -3.92
CA ASP A 483 -3.79 47.27 -3.17
C ASP A 483 -3.65 48.63 -2.44
N LYS A 484 -4.56 49.54 -2.71
CA LYS A 484 -4.57 50.88 -2.11
C LYS A 484 -4.70 50.85 -0.59
N GLU A 485 -5.37 49.86 -0.05
CA GLU A 485 -5.47 49.69 1.40
C GLU A 485 -4.13 49.26 1.99
N PHE A 486 -3.39 48.37 1.32
CA PHE A 486 -2.04 47.96 1.74
C PHE A 486 -1.05 49.13 1.66
N GLU A 487 -1.11 49.94 0.59
CA GLU A 487 -0.26 51.13 0.42
C GLU A 487 -0.41 52.12 1.59
N ASN A 488 -1.64 52.27 2.10
CA ASN A 488 -1.96 53.23 3.18
C ASN A 488 -1.73 52.73 4.60
N LEU A 489 -1.29 51.47 4.78
CA LEU A 489 -0.98 50.92 6.09
C LEU A 489 0.35 51.47 6.63
N ASP A 490 0.48 51.53 7.96
CA ASP A 490 1.77 51.79 8.60
C ASP A 490 2.73 50.59 8.43
N LEU A 491 4.00 50.80 8.73
CA LEU A 491 5.06 49.81 8.54
C LEU A 491 4.79 48.49 9.33
N GLU A 492 4.27 48.58 10.54
CA GLU A 492 4.04 47.39 11.37
C GLU A 492 2.89 46.54 10.78
N ASN A 493 1.81 47.15 10.35
CA ASN A 493 0.71 46.44 9.70
C ASN A 493 1.14 45.84 8.35
N LYS A 494 1.97 46.54 7.57
CA LYS A 494 2.59 45.99 6.34
C LYS A 494 3.45 44.77 6.64
N LYS A 495 4.27 44.79 7.70
CA LYS A 495 5.09 43.66 8.14
C LYS A 495 4.22 42.46 8.51
N GLU A 496 3.15 42.67 9.28
CA GLU A 496 2.25 41.58 9.68
C GLU A 496 1.57 40.93 8.47
N ILE A 497 1.06 41.71 7.52
CA ILE A 497 0.46 41.16 6.31
C ILE A 497 1.46 40.32 5.52
N LEU A 498 2.69 40.79 5.36
CA LEU A 498 3.72 40.04 4.64
C LEU A 498 4.12 38.75 5.35
N LYS A 499 4.17 38.76 6.68
CA LYS A 499 4.38 37.53 7.44
C LYS A 499 3.24 36.53 7.23
N LEU A 500 1.99 37.00 7.23
CA LEU A 500 0.83 36.17 6.94
C LEU A 500 0.85 35.59 5.50
N VAL A 501 1.27 36.38 4.51
CA VAL A 501 1.49 35.90 3.15
C VAL A 501 2.52 34.76 3.11
N LEU A 502 3.59 34.89 3.86
CA LEU A 502 4.62 33.85 3.97
C LEU A 502 4.12 32.60 4.74
N ASP A 503 3.13 32.77 5.60
CA ASP A 503 2.48 31.67 6.35
C ASP A 503 1.32 31.02 5.60
N SER A 504 0.75 31.67 4.59
CA SER A 504 -0.41 31.16 3.84
C SER A 504 -0.21 29.76 3.26
N ASN A 505 1.02 29.31 3.08
CA ASN A 505 1.35 27.93 2.72
C ASN A 505 1.04 26.90 3.82
N MET A 506 0.78 27.35 5.03
CA MET A 506 0.53 26.48 6.20
C MET A 506 -0.96 26.35 6.52
N ASP A 507 -1.80 27.30 6.05
CA ASP A 507 -3.21 27.37 6.39
C ASP A 507 -4.09 26.94 5.21
N TYR A 508 -4.69 25.74 5.33
CA TYR A 508 -5.59 25.17 4.34
C TYR A 508 -7.06 25.33 4.75
N VAL A 509 -7.54 26.56 4.84
CA VAL A 509 -8.96 26.82 5.00
C VAL A 509 -9.55 27.21 3.65
N SER A 510 -10.61 26.52 3.22
CA SER A 510 -11.33 26.90 1.99
C SER A 510 -11.86 28.32 2.10
N TYR A 511 -11.80 29.10 1.01
CA TYR A 511 -12.34 30.46 0.99
C TYR A 511 -13.82 30.53 1.46
N GLY A 512 -14.62 29.52 1.15
CA GLY A 512 -16.00 29.43 1.63
C GLY A 512 -16.12 29.31 3.15
N ASP A 513 -15.06 28.85 3.83
CA ASP A 513 -15.04 28.53 5.25
C ASP A 513 -14.29 29.55 6.10
N ILE A 514 -13.70 30.60 5.50
CA ILE A 514 -12.85 31.58 6.21
C ILE A 514 -13.56 32.38 7.31
N LYS A 515 -14.89 32.41 7.29
CA LYS A 515 -15.71 33.12 8.31
C LYS A 515 -16.25 32.16 9.37
N ASP A 516 -15.93 30.90 9.30
CA ASP A 516 -16.41 29.91 10.25
C ASP A 516 -15.65 30.01 11.58
N GLU A 517 -16.39 30.18 12.65
CA GLU A 517 -15.86 30.36 14.01
C GLU A 517 -15.09 29.13 14.50
N ASP A 518 -15.37 27.93 13.95
CA ASP A 518 -14.68 26.69 14.31
C ASP A 518 -13.19 26.68 13.95
N TYR A 519 -12.79 27.49 12.94
CA TYR A 519 -11.38 27.64 12.57
C TYR A 519 -10.64 28.71 13.36
N ALA A 520 -11.34 29.48 14.16
CA ALA A 520 -10.78 30.56 14.99
C ALA A 520 -9.78 31.47 14.25
N LEU A 521 -10.00 31.71 12.94
CA LEU A 521 -9.12 32.53 12.12
C LEU A 521 -9.16 33.98 12.60
N SER A 522 -7.98 34.62 12.63
CA SER A 522 -7.91 36.03 12.97
C SER A 522 -8.57 36.88 11.86
N LYS A 523 -9.02 38.08 12.23
CA LYS A 523 -9.62 39.02 11.26
C LYS A 523 -8.64 39.37 10.14
N GLU A 524 -7.36 39.38 10.43
CA GLU A 524 -6.28 39.66 9.49
C GLU A 524 -6.15 38.54 8.46
N ILE A 525 -6.20 37.27 8.88
CA ILE A 525 -6.19 36.12 7.97
C ILE A 525 -7.44 36.12 7.07
N ILE A 526 -8.61 36.41 7.67
CA ILE A 526 -9.86 36.54 6.89
C ILE A 526 -9.75 37.67 5.85
N LYS A 527 -9.21 38.82 6.24
CA LYS A 527 -9.00 39.95 5.33
C LYS A 527 -8.03 39.61 4.21
N LEU A 528 -6.90 38.96 4.53
CA LEU A 528 -5.93 38.51 3.55
C LEU A 528 -6.56 37.57 2.51
N ASN A 529 -7.33 36.58 2.97
CA ASN A 529 -8.02 35.65 2.07
C ASN A 529 -9.03 36.35 1.17
N LYS A 530 -9.74 37.37 1.66
CA LYS A 530 -10.68 38.16 0.84
C LYS A 530 -9.97 38.95 -0.23
N ILE A 531 -8.88 39.65 0.10
CA ILE A 531 -8.03 40.35 -0.88
C ILE A 531 -7.53 39.34 -1.93
N PHE A 532 -7.05 38.21 -1.49
CA PHE A 532 -6.52 37.13 -2.33
C PHE A 532 -7.55 36.59 -3.35
N TYR A 533 -8.79 36.36 -2.92
CA TYR A 533 -9.86 35.85 -3.80
C TYR A 533 -10.62 36.93 -4.56
N GLY A 534 -10.17 38.20 -4.53
CA GLY A 534 -10.75 39.29 -5.27
C GLY A 534 -12.16 39.68 -4.83
N ASP A 535 -12.46 39.55 -3.52
CA ASP A 535 -13.74 39.97 -2.96
C ASP A 535 -13.75 41.52 -2.84
N GLU A 536 -14.29 42.20 -3.86
CA GLU A 536 -14.29 43.69 -3.97
C GLU A 536 -15.08 44.41 -2.85
N ASN A 537 -15.71 43.71 -1.94
CA ASN A 537 -16.57 44.27 -0.87
C ASN A 537 -15.93 44.11 0.54
N VAL A 538 -14.65 44.38 0.69
CA VAL A 538 -13.95 44.26 2.00
C VAL A 538 -13.78 45.62 2.66
#